data_77f35cd75b9916636989e83b8eb1dc16
#
_entry.id   77f35cd75b9916636989e83b8eb1dc16
#
_cell.length_a   1.000
_cell.length_b   1.000
_cell.length_c   1.000
_cell.angle_alpha   90.00
_cell.angle_beta   90.00
_cell.angle_gamma   90.00
#
_symmetry.space_group_name_H-M   'P 1'
#
loop_
_entity.id
_entity.type
_entity.pdbx_description
1 polymer ?
#
loop_
_entity_poly.entity_id
_entity_poly.type
_entity_poly.pdbx_seq_one_letter_code
_entity_poly.pdbx_strand_id
1 'polypeptide(L)'
;MREKGQAEVCPFCGYREGTPPAAPHYLAPGTILAGKYLIGRGLGHGGFGTTYIARDQVLGIKLAIKEYMPQDCASRAPGSNMVTPFSGEGAKRFADGLESFLQEARTLARFDGSPNIVGVRDFFTENGTAYLVMNYLEGITLKQYLVRSGGKPVPFNKMLGILLPVMDALRTVHAAGLLHRDVSPDNIFLTTSGQVTLIDFGAARQSMGAQTS
;
A
#
# COMPACT_ATOMS: atom_id res chain seq x y z
N MET A 1 -0.25 10.17 -15.59
CA MET A 1 -0.36 9.32 -16.78
C MET A 1 -1.00 10.15 -17.88
N ARG A 2 -0.37 10.23 -19.02
CA ARG A 2 -0.92 10.93 -20.22
C ARG A 2 -1.54 9.90 -21.15
N GLU A 3 -2.38 10.36 -22.05
CA GLU A 3 -2.87 9.58 -23.17
C GLU A 3 -1.70 9.08 -24.03
N LYS A 4 -1.86 7.91 -24.68
CA LYS A 4 -0.84 7.33 -25.56
C LYS A 4 -0.30 8.36 -26.56
N GLY A 5 1.02 8.44 -26.71
CA GLY A 5 1.70 9.22 -27.75
C GLY A 5 2.12 10.65 -27.40
N GLN A 6 1.94 11.14 -26.16
CA GLN A 6 2.28 12.54 -25.82
C GLN A 6 3.63 12.74 -25.12
N ALA A 7 4.29 11.70 -24.61
CA ALA A 7 5.64 11.77 -24.04
C ALA A 7 6.24 10.37 -23.94
N GLU A 8 7.55 10.23 -24.22
CA GLU A 8 8.30 8.97 -24.06
C GLU A 8 8.29 8.47 -22.61
N VAL A 9 8.24 9.37 -21.64
CA VAL A 9 8.22 9.06 -20.21
C VAL A 9 7.02 9.73 -19.57
N CYS A 10 6.21 8.95 -18.86
CA CYS A 10 5.08 9.49 -18.11
C CYS A 10 5.54 10.44 -17.00
N PRO A 11 5.17 11.73 -17.01
CA PRO A 11 5.63 12.69 -16.00
C PRO A 11 5.06 12.42 -14.60
N PHE A 12 4.03 11.59 -14.48
CA PHE A 12 3.40 11.26 -13.19
C PHE A 12 4.02 10.06 -12.48
N CYS A 13 4.43 9.02 -13.24
CA CYS A 13 4.93 7.78 -12.66
C CYS A 13 6.32 7.35 -13.18
N GLY A 14 6.88 8.07 -14.14
CA GLY A 14 8.16 7.73 -14.76
C GLY A 14 8.12 6.48 -15.66
N TYR A 15 6.94 5.95 -15.98
CA TYR A 15 6.81 4.83 -16.91
C TYR A 15 7.17 5.28 -18.33
N ARG A 16 7.96 4.47 -19.02
CA ARG A 16 8.27 4.63 -20.45
C ARG A 16 7.38 3.69 -21.25
N GLU A 17 6.70 4.19 -22.26
CA GLU A 17 5.84 3.37 -23.12
C GLU A 17 6.63 2.21 -23.75
N GLY A 18 6.03 1.03 -23.79
CA GLY A 18 6.68 -0.20 -24.27
C GLY A 18 7.61 -0.90 -23.28
N THR A 19 7.87 -0.32 -22.09
CA THR A 19 8.61 -1.04 -21.04
C THR A 19 7.72 -2.10 -20.41
N PRO A 20 8.17 -3.37 -20.33
CA PRO A 20 7.40 -4.41 -19.66
C PRO A 20 7.23 -4.11 -18.16
N PRO A 21 6.22 -4.69 -17.48
CA PRO A 21 6.11 -4.62 -16.03
C PRO A 21 7.40 -5.05 -15.34
N ALA A 22 7.72 -4.48 -14.18
CA ALA A 22 8.92 -4.80 -13.42
C ALA A 22 9.02 -6.29 -13.01
N ALA A 23 7.89 -6.99 -12.95
CA ALA A 23 7.81 -8.44 -12.78
C ALA A 23 6.61 -8.99 -13.56
N PRO A 24 6.66 -10.27 -14.01
CA PRO A 24 5.60 -10.87 -14.84
C PRO A 24 4.22 -10.88 -14.19
N HIS A 25 4.18 -10.92 -12.86
CA HIS A 25 2.94 -10.95 -12.08
C HIS A 25 2.38 -9.55 -11.77
N TYR A 26 3.05 -8.47 -12.19
CA TYR A 26 2.52 -7.12 -12.01
C TYR A 26 1.45 -6.81 -13.06
N LEU A 27 0.48 -5.98 -12.68
CA LEU A 27 -0.43 -5.38 -13.65
C LEU A 27 0.38 -4.54 -14.65
N ALA A 28 -0.01 -4.62 -15.91
CA ALA A 28 0.62 -3.80 -16.95
C ALA A 28 0.27 -2.31 -16.71
N PRO A 29 1.26 -1.40 -16.80
CA PRO A 29 0.96 0.02 -16.82
C PRO A 29 -0.02 0.36 -17.95
N GLY A 30 -1.04 1.17 -17.62
CA GLY A 30 -2.16 1.46 -18.54
C GLY A 30 -3.41 0.62 -18.27
N THR A 31 -3.34 -0.41 -17.42
CA THR A 31 -4.54 -1.13 -16.94
C THR A 31 -5.48 -0.15 -16.24
N ILE A 32 -6.78 -0.27 -16.51
CA ILE A 32 -7.83 0.51 -15.82
C ILE A 32 -8.55 -0.43 -14.87
N LEU A 33 -8.61 -0.05 -13.59
CA LEU A 33 -9.36 -0.74 -12.56
C LEU A 33 -10.59 0.06 -12.15
N ALA A 34 -11.67 -0.64 -11.80
CA ALA A 34 -12.97 -0.06 -11.41
C ALA A 34 -13.44 1.04 -12.40
N GLY A 35 -13.07 0.94 -13.67
CA GLY A 35 -13.42 1.90 -14.72
C GLY A 35 -12.84 3.30 -14.57
N LYS A 36 -12.04 3.59 -13.54
CA LYS A 36 -11.55 4.96 -13.25
C LYS A 36 -10.08 5.05 -12.82
N TYR A 37 -9.48 3.98 -12.30
CA TYR A 37 -8.12 4.01 -11.78
C TYR A 37 -7.12 3.52 -12.83
N LEU A 38 -6.39 4.42 -13.42
CA LEU A 38 -5.35 4.11 -14.40
C LEU A 38 -4.05 3.73 -13.67
N ILE A 39 -3.62 2.47 -13.81
CA ILE A 39 -2.43 1.92 -13.19
C ILE A 39 -1.16 2.41 -13.88
N GLY A 40 -0.19 2.80 -13.10
CA GLY A 40 1.17 3.10 -13.53
C GLY A 40 2.15 1.99 -13.20
N ARG A 41 3.38 2.36 -12.84
CA ARG A 41 4.41 1.38 -12.43
C ARG A 41 4.17 0.87 -11.02
N GLY A 42 4.71 -0.31 -10.70
CA GLY A 42 4.83 -0.80 -9.34
C GLY A 42 5.72 0.10 -8.49
N LEU A 43 5.31 0.33 -7.26
CA LEU A 43 6.07 1.07 -6.23
C LEU A 43 6.87 0.12 -5.35
N GLY A 44 6.34 -1.06 -5.11
CA GLY A 44 6.96 -2.10 -4.29
C GLY A 44 6.10 -3.36 -4.25
N HIS A 45 6.73 -4.44 -3.78
CA HIS A 45 6.09 -5.73 -3.57
C HIS A 45 6.39 -6.20 -2.14
N GLY A 46 5.42 -6.79 -1.48
CA GLY A 46 5.53 -7.35 -0.14
C GLY A 46 4.78 -8.69 -0.05
N GLY A 47 4.76 -9.29 1.14
CA GLY A 47 4.13 -10.61 1.37
C GLY A 47 2.65 -10.68 0.99
N PHE A 48 1.94 -9.56 1.04
CA PHE A 48 0.51 -9.49 0.72
C PHE A 48 0.20 -9.05 -0.71
N GLY A 49 1.21 -8.67 -1.52
CA GLY A 49 1.00 -8.29 -2.91
C GLY A 49 1.81 -7.07 -3.35
N THR A 50 1.31 -6.38 -4.36
CA THR A 50 2.01 -5.30 -5.05
C THR A 50 1.29 -3.96 -4.86
N THR A 51 2.05 -2.91 -4.59
CA THR A 51 1.55 -1.54 -4.58
C THR A 51 1.95 -0.83 -5.86
N TYR A 52 0.99 -0.18 -6.50
CA TYR A 52 1.16 0.58 -7.74
C TYR A 52 0.92 2.07 -7.50
N ILE A 53 1.63 2.91 -8.24
CA ILE A 53 1.16 4.27 -8.44
C ILE A 53 -0.01 4.24 -9.43
N ALA A 54 -1.06 4.99 -9.14
CA ALA A 54 -2.23 5.09 -9.99
C ALA A 54 -2.68 6.54 -10.14
N ARG A 55 -3.56 6.78 -11.11
CA ARG A 55 -4.27 8.04 -11.28
C ARG A 55 -5.77 7.79 -11.29
N ASP A 56 -6.50 8.49 -10.45
CA ASP A 56 -7.94 8.63 -10.62
C ASP A 56 -8.18 9.51 -11.85
N GLN A 57 -8.81 8.95 -12.88
CA GLN A 57 -9.09 9.67 -14.14
C GLN A 57 -10.21 10.68 -14.00
N VAL A 58 -11.11 10.50 -13.02
CA VAL A 58 -12.23 11.40 -12.75
C VAL A 58 -11.76 12.61 -11.95
N LEU A 59 -11.03 12.37 -10.84
CA LEU A 59 -10.53 13.42 -9.97
C LEU A 59 -9.20 14.04 -10.44
N GLY A 60 -8.49 13.38 -11.35
CA GLY A 60 -7.19 13.84 -11.84
C GLY A 60 -6.04 13.74 -10.86
N ILE A 61 -6.19 13.02 -9.73
CA ILE A 61 -5.21 12.93 -8.64
C ILE A 61 -4.38 11.65 -8.69
N LYS A 62 -3.16 11.72 -8.10
CA LYS A 62 -2.30 10.55 -7.87
C LYS A 62 -2.80 9.76 -6.66
N LEU A 63 -2.74 8.43 -6.76
CA LEU A 63 -3.10 7.48 -5.74
C LEU A 63 -2.06 6.37 -5.63
N ALA A 64 -2.04 5.66 -4.52
CA ALA A 64 -1.39 4.37 -4.37
C ALA A 64 -2.46 3.28 -4.31
N ILE A 65 -2.30 2.22 -5.09
CA ILE A 65 -3.22 1.07 -5.08
C ILE A 65 -2.45 -0.18 -4.69
N LYS A 66 -2.82 -0.76 -3.55
CA LYS A 66 -2.29 -2.04 -3.07
C LYS A 66 -3.20 -3.15 -3.56
N GLU A 67 -2.64 -4.09 -4.29
CA GLU A 67 -3.31 -5.29 -4.79
C GLU A 67 -3.01 -6.46 -3.86
N TYR A 68 -4.02 -7.22 -3.45
CA TYR A 68 -3.83 -8.45 -2.73
C TYR A 68 -3.46 -9.56 -3.71
N MET A 69 -2.21 -10.00 -3.70
CA MET A 69 -1.71 -11.09 -4.54
C MET A 69 -0.50 -11.78 -3.90
N PRO A 70 -0.71 -12.60 -2.87
CA PRO A 70 0.35 -13.35 -2.21
C PRO A 70 0.86 -14.47 -3.13
N GLN A 71 2.16 -14.46 -3.44
CA GLN A 71 2.77 -15.37 -4.42
C GLN A 71 2.90 -16.81 -3.92
N ASP A 72 2.76 -17.04 -2.62
CA ASP A 72 2.81 -18.37 -1.99
C ASP A 72 1.49 -19.16 -2.15
N CYS A 73 0.40 -18.50 -2.53
CA CYS A 73 -0.91 -19.14 -2.68
C CYS A 73 -1.72 -18.68 -3.90
N ALA A 74 -1.21 -17.76 -4.72
CA ALA A 74 -1.84 -17.31 -5.95
C ALA A 74 -0.83 -16.95 -7.04
N SER A 75 -1.29 -16.92 -8.28
CA SER A 75 -0.48 -16.49 -9.43
C SER A 75 -1.30 -15.67 -10.40
N ARG A 76 -0.61 -15.02 -11.32
CA ARG A 76 -1.18 -14.34 -12.50
C ARG A 76 -0.49 -14.84 -13.76
N ALA A 77 -1.27 -15.25 -14.74
CA ALA A 77 -0.72 -15.60 -16.05
C ALA A 77 -0.21 -14.33 -16.77
N PRO A 78 0.91 -14.42 -17.52
CA PRO A 78 1.42 -13.29 -18.30
C PRO A 78 0.34 -12.72 -19.23
N GLY A 79 0.18 -11.39 -19.24
CA GLY A 79 -0.82 -10.70 -20.05
C GLY A 79 -2.26 -10.74 -19.53
N SER A 80 -2.53 -11.45 -18.44
CA SER A 80 -3.83 -11.46 -17.77
C SER A 80 -3.85 -10.48 -16.59
N ASN A 81 -5.02 -9.92 -16.29
CA ASN A 81 -5.23 -9.19 -15.05
C ASN A 81 -5.74 -10.10 -13.92
N MET A 82 -6.25 -11.30 -14.26
CA MET A 82 -6.85 -12.22 -13.30
C MET A 82 -5.82 -12.82 -12.35
N VAL A 83 -6.12 -12.80 -11.06
CA VAL A 83 -5.42 -13.54 -10.02
C VAL A 83 -6.09 -14.90 -9.85
N THR A 84 -5.30 -15.96 -9.91
CA THR A 84 -5.79 -17.34 -9.78
C THR A 84 -5.17 -17.97 -8.54
N PRO A 85 -5.97 -18.29 -7.51
CA PRO A 85 -5.48 -19.03 -6.36
C PRO A 85 -5.00 -20.44 -6.75
N PHE A 86 -4.01 -20.94 -6.02
CA PHE A 86 -3.62 -22.34 -6.13
C PHE A 86 -4.71 -23.26 -5.57
N SER A 87 -4.76 -24.51 -6.00
CA SER A 87 -5.76 -25.49 -5.53
C SER A 87 -5.51 -25.93 -4.08
N GLY A 88 -6.51 -26.52 -3.45
CA GLY A 88 -6.42 -27.12 -2.11
C GLY A 88 -6.12 -26.10 -1.02
N GLU A 89 -5.11 -26.34 -0.21
CA GLU A 89 -4.65 -25.48 0.90
C GLU A 89 -4.31 -24.05 0.42
N GLY A 90 -3.79 -23.90 -0.81
CA GLY A 90 -3.49 -22.60 -1.40
C GLY A 90 -4.73 -21.75 -1.57
N ALA A 91 -5.82 -22.32 -2.07
CA ALA A 91 -7.10 -21.63 -2.25
C ALA A 91 -7.69 -21.17 -0.91
N LYS A 92 -7.61 -22.01 0.12
CA LYS A 92 -8.06 -21.65 1.48
C LYS A 92 -7.24 -20.50 2.05
N ARG A 93 -5.91 -20.58 2.02
CA ARG A 93 -5.03 -19.50 2.50
C ARG A 93 -5.28 -18.19 1.75
N PHE A 94 -5.51 -18.27 0.44
CA PHE A 94 -5.86 -17.10 -0.36
C PHE A 94 -7.17 -16.46 0.10
N ALA A 95 -8.22 -17.25 0.30
CA ALA A 95 -9.52 -16.77 0.74
C ALA A 95 -9.45 -16.12 2.13
N ASP A 96 -8.81 -16.78 3.11
CA ASP A 96 -8.64 -16.27 4.47
C ASP A 96 -7.83 -14.96 4.48
N GLY A 97 -6.79 -14.88 3.65
CA GLY A 97 -5.97 -13.68 3.52
C GLY A 97 -6.68 -12.54 2.78
N LEU A 98 -7.52 -12.84 1.78
CA LEU A 98 -8.35 -11.87 1.09
C LEU A 98 -9.35 -11.21 2.04
N GLU A 99 -10.01 -12.00 2.89
CA GLU A 99 -10.90 -11.47 3.91
C GLU A 99 -10.16 -10.59 4.91
N SER A 100 -8.97 -11.02 5.35
CA SER A 100 -8.10 -10.21 6.22
C SER A 100 -7.69 -8.89 5.57
N PHE A 101 -7.38 -8.88 4.27
CA PHE A 101 -7.04 -7.67 3.51
C PHE A 101 -8.23 -6.70 3.40
N LEU A 102 -9.43 -7.21 3.17
CA LEU A 102 -10.65 -6.39 3.15
C LEU A 102 -10.98 -5.84 4.55
N GLN A 103 -10.71 -6.60 5.60
CA GLN A 103 -10.87 -6.13 6.98
C GLN A 103 -9.84 -5.04 7.34
N GLU A 104 -8.60 -5.14 6.84
CA GLU A 104 -7.61 -4.06 6.92
C GLU A 104 -8.13 -2.77 6.31
N ALA A 105 -8.67 -2.85 5.08
CA ALA A 105 -9.22 -1.70 4.38
C ALA A 105 -10.34 -1.01 5.17
N ARG A 106 -11.29 -1.79 5.72
CA ARG A 106 -12.37 -1.27 6.58
C ARG A 106 -11.84 -0.63 7.85
N THR A 107 -10.80 -1.21 8.42
CA THR A 107 -10.15 -0.70 9.64
C THR A 107 -9.46 0.63 9.36
N LEU A 108 -8.68 0.71 8.30
CA LEU A 108 -8.00 1.95 7.90
C LEU A 108 -8.97 3.08 7.55
N ALA A 109 -10.09 2.75 6.91
CA ALA A 109 -11.13 3.74 6.57
C ALA A 109 -11.69 4.47 7.81
N ARG A 110 -11.62 3.85 9.01
CA ARG A 110 -12.03 4.48 10.28
C ARG A 110 -11.08 5.60 10.73
N PHE A 111 -9.87 5.62 10.19
CA PHE A 111 -8.83 6.60 10.50
C PHE A 111 -8.63 7.64 9.38
N ASP A 112 -9.54 7.68 8.38
CA ASP A 112 -9.43 8.69 7.33
C ASP A 112 -9.45 10.10 7.93
N GLY A 113 -8.52 10.93 7.47
CA GLY A 113 -8.27 12.26 8.04
C GLY A 113 -7.48 12.29 9.36
N SER A 114 -7.13 11.13 9.95
CA SER A 114 -6.27 11.09 11.14
C SER A 114 -4.83 11.47 10.76
N PRO A 115 -4.20 12.36 11.51
CA PRO A 115 -2.81 12.72 11.25
C PRO A 115 -1.90 11.51 11.44
N ASN A 116 -0.86 11.44 10.63
CA ASN A 116 0.20 10.44 10.69
C ASN A 116 -0.23 8.99 10.38
N ILE A 117 -1.44 8.78 9.86
CA ILE A 117 -1.95 7.51 9.34
C ILE A 117 -2.27 7.68 7.85
N VAL A 118 -1.95 6.68 7.03
CA VAL A 118 -2.25 6.73 5.59
C VAL A 118 -3.77 6.75 5.36
N GLY A 119 -4.25 7.74 4.60
CA GLY A 119 -5.69 7.85 4.27
C GLY A 119 -6.10 6.84 3.20
N VAL A 120 -7.24 6.18 3.44
CA VAL A 120 -7.91 5.29 2.49
C VAL A 120 -8.96 6.07 1.72
N ARG A 121 -8.99 5.89 0.41
CA ARG A 121 -9.94 6.54 -0.50
C ARG A 121 -11.05 5.61 -0.97
N ASP A 122 -10.70 4.34 -1.19
CA ASP A 122 -11.63 3.36 -1.74
C ASP A 122 -11.09 1.94 -1.50
N PHE A 123 -11.94 0.95 -1.60
CA PHE A 123 -11.54 -0.45 -1.75
C PHE A 123 -12.58 -1.21 -2.57
N PHE A 124 -12.15 -2.15 -3.38
CA PHE A 124 -13.02 -2.90 -4.27
C PHE A 124 -12.44 -4.27 -4.61
N THR A 125 -13.28 -5.14 -5.15
CA THR A 125 -12.90 -6.44 -5.68
C THR A 125 -13.01 -6.45 -7.20
N GLU A 126 -11.98 -6.93 -7.89
CA GLU A 126 -11.92 -7.10 -9.34
C GLU A 126 -10.84 -8.12 -9.66
N ASN A 127 -10.84 -8.70 -10.85
CA ASN A 127 -9.81 -9.64 -11.31
C ASN A 127 -9.55 -10.83 -10.36
N GLY A 128 -10.56 -11.31 -9.63
CA GLY A 128 -10.40 -12.41 -8.69
C GLY A 128 -9.62 -12.07 -7.40
N THR A 129 -9.42 -10.79 -7.12
CA THR A 129 -8.72 -10.29 -5.93
C THR A 129 -9.34 -9.00 -5.39
N ALA A 130 -8.66 -8.33 -4.46
CA ALA A 130 -9.07 -7.05 -3.90
C ALA A 130 -7.97 -5.99 -4.03
N TYR A 131 -8.41 -4.75 -4.08
CA TYR A 131 -7.59 -3.56 -4.21
C TYR A 131 -7.92 -2.56 -3.11
N LEU A 132 -6.89 -2.00 -2.48
CA LEU A 132 -6.99 -0.91 -1.51
C LEU A 132 -6.41 0.36 -2.12
N VAL A 133 -7.24 1.40 -2.24
CA VAL A 133 -6.86 2.69 -2.81
C VAL A 133 -6.54 3.67 -1.69
N MET A 134 -5.34 4.22 -1.72
CA MET A 134 -4.80 5.09 -0.66
C MET A 134 -4.27 6.39 -1.24
N ASN A 135 -4.11 7.38 -0.38
CA ASN A 135 -3.37 8.60 -0.72
C ASN A 135 -1.95 8.24 -1.19
N TYR A 136 -1.52 8.80 -2.33
CA TYR A 136 -0.14 8.69 -2.75
C TYR A 136 0.72 9.64 -1.91
N LEU A 137 1.74 9.10 -1.27
CA LEU A 137 2.70 9.86 -0.49
C LEU A 137 3.99 10.06 -1.31
N GLU A 138 4.46 11.30 -1.40
CA GLU A 138 5.75 11.62 -2.01
C GLU A 138 6.83 11.62 -0.92
N GLY A 139 7.84 10.76 -1.06
CA GLY A 139 8.88 10.62 -0.05
C GLY A 139 9.55 9.25 -0.06
N ILE A 140 10.04 8.82 1.09
CA ILE A 140 10.76 7.55 1.27
C ILE A 140 10.38 6.91 2.61
N THR A 141 10.55 5.59 2.73
CA THR A 141 10.42 4.91 4.02
C THR A 141 11.59 5.25 4.96
N LEU A 142 11.39 5.12 6.26
CA LEU A 142 12.47 5.28 7.25
C LEU A 142 13.62 4.32 6.96
N LYS A 143 13.33 3.09 6.52
CA LYS A 143 14.37 2.15 6.09
C LYS A 143 15.22 2.69 4.94
N GLN A 144 14.58 3.21 3.90
CA GLN A 144 15.29 3.83 2.78
C GLN A 144 16.12 5.03 3.22
N TYR A 145 15.60 5.82 4.15
CA TYR A 145 16.34 6.95 4.75
C TYR A 145 17.57 6.44 5.49
N LEU A 146 17.45 5.41 6.34
CA LEU A 146 18.56 4.82 7.09
C LEU A 146 19.64 4.24 6.16
N VAL A 147 19.23 3.52 5.11
CA VAL A 147 20.16 2.99 4.10
C VAL A 147 20.91 4.12 3.39
N ARG A 148 20.22 5.18 2.96
CA ARG A 148 20.85 6.35 2.30
C ARG A 148 21.78 7.13 3.23
N SER A 149 21.56 7.06 4.54
CA SER A 149 22.44 7.66 5.55
C SER A 149 23.76 6.91 5.72
N GLY A 150 23.97 5.79 5.02
CA GLY A 150 25.21 4.99 5.05
C GLY A 150 25.53 4.41 6.44
N GLY A 151 24.50 4.09 7.24
CA GLY A 151 24.66 3.55 8.60
C GLY A 151 25.09 4.60 9.64
N LYS A 152 25.15 5.87 9.28
CA LYS A 152 25.44 6.94 10.24
C LYS A 152 24.34 7.05 11.29
N PRO A 153 24.68 7.27 12.57
CA PRO A 153 23.68 7.52 13.61
C PRO A 153 22.77 8.69 13.25
N VAL A 154 21.47 8.51 13.43
CA VAL A 154 20.51 9.60 13.25
C VAL A 154 20.58 10.49 14.50
N PRO A 155 20.73 11.83 14.35
CA PRO A 155 20.71 12.75 15.50
C PRO A 155 19.45 12.57 16.32
N PHE A 156 19.60 12.64 17.66
CA PHE A 156 18.52 12.36 18.63
C PHE A 156 17.25 13.20 18.33
N ASN A 157 17.39 14.52 18.15
CA ASN A 157 16.26 15.39 17.86
C ASN A 157 15.53 15.03 16.56
N LYS A 158 16.28 14.57 15.54
CA LYS A 158 15.69 14.12 14.29
C LYS A 158 14.92 12.82 14.47
N MET A 159 15.46 11.89 15.27
CA MET A 159 14.78 10.62 15.58
C MET A 159 13.51 10.89 16.40
N LEU A 160 13.53 11.81 17.36
CA LEU A 160 12.32 12.22 18.09
C LEU A 160 11.26 12.81 17.15
N GLY A 161 11.67 13.67 16.20
CA GLY A 161 10.76 14.23 15.19
C GLY A 161 10.10 13.18 14.29
N ILE A 162 10.71 11.98 14.16
CA ILE A 162 10.13 10.84 13.44
C ILE A 162 9.25 10.00 14.36
N LEU A 163 9.70 9.68 15.57
CA LEU A 163 9.02 8.73 16.45
C LEU A 163 7.78 9.32 17.12
N LEU A 164 7.79 10.60 17.49
CA LEU A 164 6.63 11.22 18.15
C LEU A 164 5.35 11.16 17.29
N PRO A 165 5.37 11.52 15.99
CA PRO A 165 4.20 11.31 15.11
C PRO A 165 3.76 9.84 14.99
N VAL A 166 4.70 8.89 14.99
CA VAL A 166 4.38 7.45 14.98
C VAL A 166 3.68 7.04 16.29
N MET A 167 4.16 7.53 17.44
CA MET A 167 3.51 7.27 18.73
C MET A 167 2.10 7.86 18.79
N ASP A 168 1.88 9.05 18.21
CA ASP A 168 0.55 9.66 18.14
C ASP A 168 -0.40 8.86 17.23
N ALA A 169 0.09 8.38 16.07
CA ALA A 169 -0.65 7.46 15.21
C ALA A 169 -1.04 6.18 15.97
N LEU A 170 -0.08 5.55 16.66
CA LEU A 170 -0.32 4.34 17.44
C LEU A 170 -1.31 4.58 18.58
N ARG A 171 -1.24 5.73 19.28
CA ARG A 171 -2.21 6.10 20.30
C ARG A 171 -3.62 6.16 19.74
N THR A 172 -3.81 6.74 18.55
CA THR A 172 -5.09 6.79 17.85
C THR A 172 -5.61 5.39 17.51
N VAL A 173 -4.74 4.53 17.00
CA VAL A 173 -5.06 3.13 16.66
C VAL A 173 -5.43 2.33 17.90
N HIS A 174 -4.66 2.47 18.99
CA HIS A 174 -4.89 1.76 20.25
C HIS A 174 -6.18 2.24 20.94
N ALA A 175 -6.49 3.52 20.88
CA ALA A 175 -7.77 4.05 21.41
C ALA A 175 -8.99 3.48 20.70
N ALA A 176 -8.85 3.03 19.44
CA ALA A 176 -9.89 2.31 18.69
C ALA A 176 -9.91 0.79 18.96
N GLY A 177 -9.14 0.31 19.93
CA GLY A 177 -9.05 -1.11 20.29
C GLY A 177 -8.27 -1.96 19.27
N LEU A 178 -7.36 -1.37 18.53
CA LEU A 178 -6.58 -2.04 17.49
C LEU A 178 -5.09 -2.04 17.84
N LEU A 179 -4.37 -3.04 17.38
CA LEU A 179 -2.92 -3.14 17.47
C LEU A 179 -2.34 -3.23 16.06
N HIS A 180 -1.35 -2.39 15.75
CA HIS A 180 -0.71 -2.38 14.42
C HIS A 180 0.08 -3.66 14.12
N ARG A 181 0.84 -4.16 15.10
CA ARG A 181 1.64 -5.41 15.11
C ARG A 181 2.81 -5.50 14.11
N ASP A 182 2.99 -4.51 13.25
CA ASP A 182 4.11 -4.44 12.31
C ASP A 182 4.69 -3.03 12.21
N VAL A 183 5.04 -2.45 13.36
CA VAL A 183 5.75 -1.17 13.40
C VAL A 183 7.21 -1.42 13.06
N SER A 184 7.60 -1.08 11.85
CA SER A 184 8.96 -1.27 11.33
C SER A 184 9.41 -0.05 10.52
N PRO A 185 10.71 0.13 10.27
CA PRO A 185 11.20 1.21 9.41
C PRO A 185 10.66 1.15 7.95
N ASP A 186 10.22 0.00 7.48
CA ASP A 186 9.56 -0.15 6.18
C ASP A 186 8.17 0.48 6.17
N ASN A 187 7.47 0.48 7.32
CA ASN A 187 6.09 0.93 7.46
C ASN A 187 5.96 2.36 8.04
N ILE A 188 7.09 3.07 8.22
CA ILE A 188 7.14 4.48 8.57
C ILE A 188 7.58 5.27 7.34
N PHE A 189 6.73 6.14 6.85
CA PHE A 189 6.96 6.93 5.63
C PHE A 189 7.27 8.38 5.97
N LEU A 190 8.38 8.89 5.42
CA LEU A 190 8.84 10.27 5.56
C LEU A 190 8.49 11.00 4.27
N THR A 191 7.53 11.90 4.33
CA THR A 191 7.10 12.65 3.15
C THR A 191 8.07 13.79 2.83
N THR A 192 8.05 14.24 1.58
CA THR A 192 8.80 15.42 1.13
C THR A 192 8.31 16.72 1.78
N SER A 193 7.07 16.75 2.29
CA SER A 193 6.52 17.87 3.05
C SER A 193 6.94 17.87 4.53
N GLY A 194 7.72 16.88 4.97
CA GLY A 194 8.18 16.76 6.37
C GLY A 194 7.21 16.02 7.29
N GLN A 195 6.11 15.49 6.78
CA GLN A 195 5.19 14.67 7.57
C GLN A 195 5.74 13.24 7.73
N VAL A 196 5.42 12.63 8.86
CA VAL A 196 5.68 11.21 9.11
C VAL A 196 4.36 10.47 9.11
N THR A 197 4.25 9.42 8.33
CA THR A 197 2.99 8.67 8.15
C THR A 197 3.23 7.18 8.38
N LEU A 198 2.42 6.57 9.23
CA LEU A 198 2.38 5.12 9.41
C LEU A 198 1.57 4.52 8.26
N ILE A 199 2.16 3.55 7.59
CA ILE A 199 1.58 2.85 6.44
C ILE A 199 1.50 1.36 6.75
N ASP A 200 0.72 0.62 5.98
CA ASP A 200 0.57 -0.84 6.02
C ASP A 200 0.07 -1.40 7.37
N PHE A 201 -1.23 -1.61 7.43
CA PHE A 201 -1.94 -2.16 8.58
C PHE A 201 -2.30 -3.66 8.39
N GLY A 202 -1.66 -4.37 7.45
CA GLY A 202 -1.96 -5.75 7.10
C GLY A 202 -1.83 -6.74 8.26
N ALA A 203 -1.03 -6.43 9.27
CA ALA A 203 -0.91 -7.20 10.49
C ALA A 203 -1.84 -6.73 11.63
N ALA A 204 -2.58 -5.63 11.42
CA ALA A 204 -3.42 -5.06 12.47
C ALA A 204 -4.54 -6.02 12.90
N ARG A 205 -4.76 -6.16 14.20
CA ARG A 205 -5.82 -6.99 14.80
C ARG A 205 -6.50 -6.23 15.93
N GLN A 206 -7.74 -6.57 16.18
CA GLN A 206 -8.40 -6.13 17.42
C GLN A 206 -7.59 -6.61 18.62
N SER A 207 -7.35 -5.73 19.58
CA SER A 207 -6.88 -6.16 20.89
C SER A 207 -7.98 -7.07 21.44
N MET A 208 -7.65 -8.31 21.81
CA MET A 208 -8.58 -9.13 22.58
C MET A 208 -8.84 -8.33 23.87
N GLY A 209 -10.00 -7.68 23.92
CA GLY A 209 -10.42 -6.90 25.06
C GLY A 209 -10.38 -7.84 26.27
N ALA A 210 -9.75 -7.41 27.36
CA ALA A 210 -10.10 -7.94 28.66
C ALA A 210 -11.63 -7.80 28.78
N GLN A 211 -12.33 -8.90 28.70
CA GLN A 211 -13.69 -8.97 29.23
C GLN A 211 -13.53 -8.63 30.71
N THR A 212 -13.75 -7.39 31.06
CA THR A 212 -13.99 -7.03 32.46
C THR A 212 -15.31 -7.67 32.82
N SER A 213 -15.20 -8.71 33.63
CA SER A 213 -16.27 -9.33 34.39
C SER A 213 -16.99 -8.29 35.23
#